data_8a6f919e10e3e6cc85bf3b4530ea4db1
#
_entry.id   8a6f919e10e3e6cc85bf3b4530ea4db1
#
_cell.length_a   1.000
_cell.length_b   1.000
_cell.length_c   1.000
_cell.angle_alpha   90.00
_cell.angle_beta   90.00
_cell.angle_gamma   90.00
#
_symmetry.space_group_name_H-M   'P 1'
#
loop_
_entity.id
_entity.type
_entity.pdbx_description
1 polymer ?
#
loop_
_entity_poly.entity_id
_entity_poly.type
_entity_poly.pdbx_seq_one_letter_code
_entity_poly.pdbx_strand_id
1 'polypeptide(L)'
;GLMTLMPFTFTVALIGSLSMAGLPPFNGFLSKEMFFAATVHIMNVDIFDLSSFGIIFPVVAWIASVFTFVYCKIIIFKAFLGKPQPEKLDKPIHEAPIGMLISPMILAALVIGIFLFPNLLGQYILQPAMSSIYPTFGDSADLTPKISAWHGVNPELLMTIGVIIVGAILFK
;
A
#
# COMPACT_ATOMS: atom_id res chain seq x y z
N GLY A 1 -21.85 5.70 12.27
CA GLY A 1 -21.06 4.90 11.35
C GLY A 1 -21.25 3.41 11.52
N LEU A 2 -20.75 2.64 10.59
CA LEU A 2 -20.91 1.18 10.59
C LEU A 2 -19.98 0.46 11.59
N MET A 3 -19.03 1.16 12.17
CA MET A 3 -18.03 0.60 13.10
C MET A 3 -18.66 -0.18 14.27
N THR A 4 -19.74 0.34 14.87
CA THR A 4 -20.40 -0.30 16.02
C THR A 4 -21.29 -1.47 15.64
N LEU A 5 -21.76 -1.52 14.40
CA LEU A 5 -22.66 -2.54 13.88
C LEU A 5 -21.91 -3.68 13.20
N MET A 6 -20.73 -3.39 12.66
CA MET A 6 -19.88 -4.32 11.90
C MET A 6 -18.40 -4.21 12.31
N PRO A 7 -18.04 -4.56 13.55
CA PRO A 7 -16.70 -4.33 14.08
C PRO A 7 -15.62 -5.19 13.40
N PHE A 8 -15.90 -6.43 13.03
CA PHE A 8 -14.94 -7.29 12.33
C PHE A 8 -14.69 -6.79 10.91
N THR A 9 -15.75 -6.47 10.16
CA THR A 9 -15.65 -5.87 8.83
C THR A 9 -14.90 -4.55 8.90
N PHE A 10 -15.14 -3.70 9.88
CA PHE A 10 -14.41 -2.46 10.10
C PHE A 10 -12.91 -2.69 10.31
N THR A 11 -12.55 -3.65 11.18
CA THR A 11 -11.13 -3.93 11.49
C THR A 11 -10.38 -4.37 10.24
N VAL A 12 -10.95 -5.27 9.46
CA VAL A 12 -10.35 -5.76 8.22
C VAL A 12 -10.25 -4.63 7.17
N ALA A 13 -11.31 -3.85 7.00
CA ALA A 13 -11.33 -2.70 6.10
C ALA A 13 -10.31 -1.63 6.52
N LEU A 14 -10.12 -1.42 7.82
CA LEU A 14 -9.12 -0.50 8.37
C LEU A 14 -7.70 -0.96 8.02
N ILE A 15 -7.36 -2.23 8.29
CA ILE A 15 -6.06 -2.80 7.95
C ILE A 15 -5.78 -2.68 6.45
N GLY A 16 -6.74 -3.07 5.60
CA GLY A 16 -6.61 -2.97 4.15
C GLY A 16 -6.42 -1.52 3.67
N SER A 17 -7.22 -0.60 4.20
CA SER A 17 -7.14 0.82 3.84
C SER A 17 -5.82 1.47 4.28
N LEU A 18 -5.33 1.15 5.49
CA LEU A 18 -4.04 1.66 5.97
C LEU A 18 -2.87 1.09 5.17
N SER A 19 -2.96 -0.19 4.77
CA SER A 19 -1.98 -0.80 3.87
C SER A 19 -1.97 -0.13 2.50
N MET A 20 -3.14 0.06 1.86
CA MET A 20 -3.24 0.76 0.58
C MET A 20 -2.76 2.21 0.66
N ALA A 21 -3.02 2.89 1.77
CA ALA A 21 -2.52 4.24 2.03
C ALA A 21 -0.97 4.28 2.11
N GLY A 22 -0.33 3.13 2.30
CA GLY A 22 1.12 3.01 2.42
C GLY A 22 1.63 3.45 3.79
N LEU A 23 0.91 3.12 4.85
CA LEU A 23 1.30 3.41 6.22
C LEU A 23 1.99 2.20 6.87
N PRO A 24 3.09 2.41 7.66
CA PRO A 24 3.62 1.35 8.49
C PRO A 24 2.64 1.03 9.64
N PRO A 25 2.56 -0.19 10.15
CA PRO A 25 3.37 -1.38 9.87
C PRO A 25 2.68 -2.37 8.89
N PHE A 26 2.33 -1.95 7.70
CA PHE A 26 1.66 -2.78 6.70
C PHE A 26 2.52 -2.96 5.45
N ASN A 27 2.35 -4.09 4.75
CA ASN A 27 3.14 -4.41 3.55
C ASN A 27 2.99 -3.39 2.42
N GLY A 28 1.88 -2.68 2.34
CA GLY A 28 1.67 -1.60 1.37
C GLY A 28 2.65 -0.45 1.52
N PHE A 29 3.18 -0.21 2.72
CA PHE A 29 4.28 0.74 2.93
C PHE A 29 5.54 0.29 2.18
N LEU A 30 5.96 -0.98 2.34
CA LEU A 30 7.15 -1.53 1.67
C LEU A 30 7.01 -1.46 0.15
N SER A 31 5.84 -1.89 -0.36
CA SER A 31 5.56 -1.85 -1.81
C SER A 31 5.60 -0.43 -2.37
N LYS A 32 5.05 0.53 -1.65
CA LYS A 32 5.02 1.94 -2.06
C LYS A 32 6.41 2.56 -2.02
N GLU A 33 7.20 2.25 -1.01
CA GLU A 33 8.58 2.72 -0.89
C GLU A 33 9.45 2.19 -2.04
N MET A 34 9.35 0.89 -2.35
CA MET A 34 10.03 0.30 -3.51
C MET A 34 9.55 0.91 -4.84
N PHE A 35 8.27 1.20 -4.97
CA PHE A 35 7.71 1.85 -6.16
C PHE A 35 8.25 3.27 -6.32
N PHE A 36 8.33 4.06 -5.25
CA PHE A 36 8.94 5.39 -5.30
C PHE A 36 10.42 5.32 -5.62
N ALA A 37 11.17 4.39 -5.01
CA ALA A 37 12.58 4.16 -5.31
C ALA A 37 12.78 3.87 -6.81
N ALA A 38 11.95 3.01 -7.40
CA ALA A 38 12.02 2.71 -8.82
C ALA A 38 11.74 3.95 -9.69
N THR A 39 10.74 4.77 -9.33
CA THR A 39 10.42 6.00 -10.09
C THR A 39 11.50 7.06 -9.98
N VAL A 40 12.15 7.19 -8.83
CA VAL A 40 13.30 8.08 -8.62
C VAL A 40 14.52 7.58 -9.39
N HIS A 41 14.73 6.25 -9.41
CA HIS A 41 15.86 5.67 -10.16
C HIS A 41 15.74 5.90 -11.67
N ILE A 42 14.53 5.85 -12.23
CA ILE A 42 14.27 6.14 -13.65
C ILE A 42 14.72 7.54 -14.05
N MET A 43 14.68 8.53 -13.14
CA MET A 43 15.18 9.88 -13.43
C MET A 43 16.67 9.92 -13.80
N ASN A 44 17.44 8.95 -13.29
CA ASN A 44 18.89 8.90 -13.47
C ASN A 44 19.34 7.94 -14.59
N VAL A 45 18.38 7.32 -15.28
CA VAL A 45 18.66 6.37 -16.36
C VAL A 45 18.42 7.07 -17.70
N ASP A 46 19.47 7.23 -18.49
CA ASP A 46 19.38 7.77 -19.86
C ASP A 46 18.78 6.72 -20.81
N ILE A 47 17.45 6.58 -20.78
CA ILE A 47 16.71 5.79 -21.74
C ILE A 47 16.10 6.76 -22.77
N PHE A 48 16.49 6.67 -24.01
CA PHE A 48 15.93 7.42 -25.15
C PHE A 48 16.02 8.97 -25.06
N ASP A 49 17.09 9.56 -24.55
CA ASP A 49 17.22 11.02 -24.38
C ASP A 49 16.08 11.67 -23.55
N LEU A 50 15.42 10.88 -22.73
CA LEU A 50 14.27 11.29 -21.91
C LEU A 50 14.67 11.86 -20.55
N SER A 51 15.95 12.19 -20.35
CA SER A 51 16.45 12.74 -19.07
C SER A 51 15.63 13.94 -18.58
N SER A 52 15.19 14.81 -19.51
CA SER A 52 14.35 15.97 -19.20
C SER A 52 12.94 15.60 -18.75
N PHE A 53 12.41 14.45 -19.13
CA PHE A 53 11.06 13.98 -18.79
C PHE A 53 11.04 13.00 -17.62
N GLY A 54 12.20 12.52 -17.16
CA GLY A 54 12.32 11.55 -16.08
C GLY A 54 11.60 11.96 -14.79
N ILE A 55 11.54 13.26 -14.49
CA ILE A 55 10.87 13.81 -13.31
C ILE A 55 9.34 13.60 -13.32
N ILE A 56 8.74 13.37 -14.49
CA ILE A 56 7.30 13.14 -14.61
C ILE A 56 6.89 11.86 -13.87
N PHE A 57 7.73 10.82 -13.91
CA PHE A 57 7.42 9.53 -13.29
C PHE A 57 7.20 9.64 -11.77
N PRO A 58 8.15 10.16 -10.97
CA PRO A 58 7.93 10.31 -9.54
C PRO A 58 6.83 11.33 -9.20
N VAL A 59 6.63 12.38 -9.99
CA VAL A 59 5.57 13.37 -9.76
C VAL A 59 4.18 12.74 -9.96
N VAL A 60 3.97 12.01 -11.06
CA VAL A 60 2.69 11.32 -11.32
C VAL A 60 2.44 10.24 -10.28
N ALA A 61 3.46 9.44 -9.93
CA ALA A 61 3.38 8.43 -8.89
C ALA A 61 2.99 9.03 -7.53
N TRP A 62 3.58 10.19 -7.19
CA TRP A 62 3.29 10.90 -5.95
C TRP A 62 1.85 11.43 -5.92
N ILE A 63 1.39 12.09 -6.98
CA ILE A 63 0.02 12.59 -7.10
C ILE A 63 -0.99 11.44 -6.99
N ALA A 64 -0.78 10.34 -7.71
CA ALA A 64 -1.63 9.16 -7.64
C ALA A 64 -1.69 8.60 -6.21
N SER A 65 -0.55 8.61 -5.50
CA SER A 65 -0.46 8.17 -4.11
C SER A 65 -1.23 9.07 -3.13
N VAL A 66 -1.26 10.39 -3.37
CA VAL A 66 -2.07 11.34 -2.59
C VAL A 66 -3.55 11.01 -2.74
N PHE A 67 -4.04 10.80 -3.96
CA PHE A 67 -5.45 10.41 -4.18
C PHE A 67 -5.78 9.05 -3.55
N THR A 68 -4.85 8.09 -3.61
CA THR A 68 -4.99 6.79 -2.93
C THR A 68 -5.20 6.99 -1.42
N PHE A 69 -4.39 7.83 -0.80
CA PHE A 69 -4.51 8.14 0.62
C PHE A 69 -5.86 8.80 0.95
N VAL A 70 -6.30 9.75 0.12
CA VAL A 70 -7.58 10.47 0.32
C VAL A 70 -8.76 9.51 0.24
N TYR A 71 -8.83 8.62 -0.77
CA TYR A 71 -9.96 7.69 -0.86
C TYR A 71 -9.96 6.66 0.27
N CYS A 72 -8.80 6.20 0.73
CA CYS A 72 -8.71 5.33 1.90
C CYS A 72 -9.28 6.01 3.15
N LYS A 73 -8.97 7.30 3.36
CA LYS A 73 -9.58 8.09 4.44
C LYS A 73 -11.08 8.23 4.28
N ILE A 74 -11.59 8.47 3.07
CA ILE A 74 -13.03 8.55 2.80
C ILE A 74 -13.73 7.26 3.21
N ILE A 75 -13.19 6.10 2.85
CA ILE A 75 -13.75 4.80 3.23
C ILE A 75 -13.82 4.67 4.75
N ILE A 76 -12.73 4.95 5.46
CA ILE A 76 -12.68 4.80 6.92
C ILE A 76 -13.62 5.80 7.61
N PHE A 77 -13.47 7.09 7.29
CA PHE A 77 -14.14 8.15 8.04
C PHE A 77 -15.61 8.33 7.65
N LYS A 78 -15.94 8.23 6.36
CA LYS A 78 -17.35 8.43 5.93
C LYS A 78 -18.20 7.17 6.05
N ALA A 79 -17.65 5.98 5.72
CA ALA A 79 -18.44 4.76 5.79
C ALA A 79 -18.51 4.20 7.22
N PHE A 80 -17.38 4.10 7.91
CA PHE A 80 -17.34 3.41 9.22
C PHE A 80 -17.46 4.35 10.41
N LEU A 81 -16.73 5.49 10.40
CA LEU A 81 -16.72 6.44 11.52
C LEU A 81 -17.75 7.58 11.36
N GLY A 82 -18.41 7.70 10.21
CA GLY A 82 -19.46 8.68 9.96
C GLY A 82 -20.64 8.53 10.90
N LYS A 83 -21.56 9.51 10.90
CA LYS A 83 -22.80 9.43 11.69
C LYS A 83 -23.69 8.30 11.16
N PRO A 84 -24.22 7.44 12.04
CA PRO A 84 -25.18 6.41 11.63
C PRO A 84 -26.44 7.10 11.06
N GLN A 85 -26.93 6.62 9.92
CA GLN A 85 -28.17 7.09 9.30
C GLN A 85 -29.10 5.89 9.08
N PRO A 86 -29.68 5.32 10.16
CA PRO A 86 -30.52 4.13 10.06
C PRO A 86 -31.79 4.36 9.24
N GLU A 87 -32.28 5.60 9.19
CA GLU A 87 -33.51 5.96 8.46
C GLU A 87 -33.40 5.83 6.93
N LYS A 88 -32.18 5.75 6.39
CA LYS A 88 -31.93 5.57 4.95
C LYS A 88 -31.74 4.12 4.51
N LEU A 89 -31.87 3.17 5.43
CA LEU A 89 -31.57 1.78 5.18
C LEU A 89 -32.85 0.95 5.28
N ASP A 90 -33.24 0.32 4.17
CA ASP A 90 -34.43 -0.54 4.09
C ASP A 90 -34.28 -1.86 4.86
N LYS A 91 -33.06 -2.21 5.29
CA LYS A 91 -32.79 -3.48 6.00
C LYS A 91 -31.91 -3.24 7.23
N PRO A 92 -32.08 -4.03 8.30
CA PRO A 92 -31.21 -3.97 9.45
C PRO A 92 -29.77 -4.34 9.07
N ILE A 93 -28.81 -3.56 9.53
CA ILE A 93 -27.39 -3.82 9.33
C ILE A 93 -26.94 -4.86 10.34
N HIS A 94 -26.31 -5.91 9.87
CA HIS A 94 -25.67 -6.93 10.70
C HIS A 94 -24.27 -7.26 10.15
N GLU A 95 -23.43 -7.85 11.00
CA GLU A 95 -22.09 -8.31 10.60
C GLU A 95 -22.19 -9.37 9.49
N ALA A 96 -21.21 -9.40 8.63
CA ALA A 96 -21.14 -10.40 7.58
C ALA A 96 -20.99 -11.81 8.18
N PRO A 97 -21.57 -12.84 7.54
CA PRO A 97 -21.42 -14.22 8.01
C PRO A 97 -19.93 -14.63 7.95
N ILE A 98 -19.54 -15.52 8.88
CA ILE A 98 -18.14 -15.95 9.05
C ILE A 98 -17.49 -16.40 7.74
N GLY A 99 -18.24 -17.11 6.89
CA GLY A 99 -17.73 -17.56 5.57
C GLY A 99 -17.27 -16.41 4.67
N MET A 100 -17.88 -15.22 4.76
CA MET A 100 -17.47 -14.03 4.00
C MET A 100 -16.30 -13.30 4.66
N LEU A 101 -16.12 -13.43 5.97
CA LEU A 101 -15.05 -12.77 6.70
C LEU A 101 -13.72 -13.51 6.66
N ILE A 102 -13.71 -14.83 6.46
CA ILE A 102 -12.49 -15.66 6.47
C ILE A 102 -11.48 -15.15 5.45
N SER A 103 -11.87 -14.92 4.21
CA SER A 103 -10.96 -14.50 3.15
C SER A 103 -10.32 -13.13 3.43
N PRO A 104 -11.07 -12.06 3.75
CA PRO A 104 -10.48 -10.77 4.12
C PRO A 104 -9.63 -10.84 5.39
N MET A 105 -9.98 -11.67 6.38
CA MET A 105 -9.18 -11.85 7.60
C MET A 105 -7.83 -12.50 7.31
N ILE A 106 -7.79 -13.52 6.44
CA ILE A 106 -6.52 -14.13 6.00
C ILE A 106 -5.66 -13.09 5.28
N LEU A 107 -6.25 -12.31 4.37
CA LEU A 107 -5.52 -11.24 3.67
C LEU A 107 -4.99 -10.19 4.63
N ALA A 108 -5.77 -9.77 5.61
CA ALA A 108 -5.33 -8.81 6.64
C ALA A 108 -4.16 -9.37 7.48
N ALA A 109 -4.22 -10.66 7.84
CA ALA A 109 -3.11 -11.32 8.54
C ALA A 109 -1.85 -11.39 7.67
N LEU A 110 -1.98 -11.68 6.37
CA LEU A 110 -0.86 -11.67 5.42
C LEU A 110 -0.26 -10.27 5.23
N VAL A 111 -1.08 -9.23 5.21
CA VAL A 111 -0.62 -7.82 5.13
C VAL A 111 0.34 -7.48 6.26
N ILE A 112 0.04 -7.91 7.47
CA ILE A 112 0.89 -7.71 8.65
C ILE A 112 2.08 -8.67 8.62
N GLY A 113 1.83 -9.94 8.31
CA GLY A 113 2.87 -10.98 8.28
C GLY A 113 3.98 -10.68 7.26
N ILE A 114 3.64 -10.20 6.07
CA ILE A 114 4.61 -9.81 5.04
C ILE A 114 5.43 -8.59 5.48
N PHE A 115 4.83 -7.64 6.20
CA PHE A 115 5.59 -6.52 6.75
C PHE A 115 6.63 -6.97 7.78
N LEU A 116 6.27 -7.94 8.65
CA LEU A 116 7.18 -8.45 9.68
C LEU A 116 8.29 -9.33 9.09
N PHE A 117 7.98 -10.07 8.02
CA PHE A 117 8.90 -11.02 7.38
C PHE A 117 9.02 -10.77 5.87
N PRO A 118 9.46 -9.58 5.44
CA PRO A 118 9.46 -9.21 4.02
C PRO A 118 10.40 -10.06 3.16
N ASN A 119 11.50 -10.57 3.75
CA ASN A 119 12.48 -11.38 3.06
C ASN A 119 11.96 -12.77 2.65
N LEU A 120 10.92 -13.30 3.34
CA LEU A 120 10.28 -14.54 2.91
C LEU A 120 9.64 -14.35 1.53
N LEU A 121 8.89 -13.26 1.33
CA LEU A 121 8.32 -12.93 0.02
C LEU A 121 9.43 -12.69 -1.01
N GLY A 122 10.49 -11.99 -0.62
CA GLY A 122 11.65 -11.69 -1.47
C GLY A 122 12.29 -12.95 -2.03
N GLN A 123 12.62 -13.90 -1.17
CA GLN A 123 13.35 -15.11 -1.53
C GLN A 123 12.48 -16.15 -2.25
N TYR A 124 11.26 -16.40 -1.76
CA TYR A 124 10.44 -17.50 -2.28
C TYR A 124 9.56 -17.12 -3.47
N ILE A 125 9.25 -15.84 -3.66
CA ILE A 125 8.34 -15.37 -4.72
C ILE A 125 9.04 -14.42 -5.68
N LEU A 126 9.65 -13.34 -5.16
CA LEU A 126 10.22 -12.30 -6.04
C LEU A 126 11.48 -12.78 -6.75
N GLN A 127 12.38 -13.45 -6.06
CA GLN A 127 13.62 -13.93 -6.68
C GLN A 127 13.36 -14.93 -7.82
N PRO A 128 12.53 -15.99 -7.68
CA PRO A 128 12.20 -16.87 -8.81
C PRO A 128 11.48 -16.15 -9.95
N ALA A 129 10.59 -15.19 -9.64
CA ALA A 129 9.92 -14.41 -10.65
C ALA A 129 10.90 -13.53 -11.45
N MET A 130 11.83 -12.86 -10.77
CA MET A 130 12.87 -12.05 -11.40
C MET A 130 13.81 -12.89 -12.27
N SER A 131 14.25 -14.05 -11.80
CA SER A 131 15.11 -14.95 -12.58
C SER A 131 14.41 -15.53 -13.81
N SER A 132 13.08 -15.68 -13.75
CA SER A 132 12.28 -16.10 -14.91
C SER A 132 12.18 -15.03 -15.99
N ILE A 133 12.14 -13.74 -15.60
CA ILE A 133 12.06 -12.60 -16.52
C ILE A 133 13.43 -12.29 -17.11
N TYR A 134 14.50 -12.41 -16.31
CA TYR A 134 15.88 -12.14 -16.69
C TYR A 134 16.78 -13.38 -16.48
N PRO A 135 16.73 -14.40 -17.39
CA PRO A 135 17.50 -15.63 -17.22
C PRO A 135 19.02 -15.41 -17.18
N THR A 136 19.51 -14.34 -17.86
CA THR A 136 20.95 -14.00 -17.88
C THR A 136 21.49 -13.54 -16.52
N PHE A 137 20.63 -13.15 -15.61
CA PHE A 137 21.02 -12.75 -14.25
C PHE A 137 20.78 -13.85 -13.21
N GLY A 138 20.20 -15.01 -13.61
CA GLY A 138 19.79 -16.08 -12.70
C GLY A 138 20.90 -16.73 -11.88
N ASP A 139 22.15 -16.64 -12.33
CA ASP A 139 23.33 -17.21 -11.65
C ASP A 139 24.08 -16.17 -10.78
N SER A 140 23.70 -14.91 -10.81
CA SER A 140 24.34 -13.90 -9.97
C SER A 140 23.66 -13.84 -8.60
N ALA A 141 24.45 -14.12 -7.54
CA ALA A 141 24.03 -14.06 -6.14
C ALA A 141 23.49 -12.68 -5.71
N ASP A 142 23.60 -11.66 -6.56
CA ASP A 142 23.17 -10.29 -6.32
C ASP A 142 21.68 -10.02 -6.57
N LEU A 143 20.95 -11.01 -7.12
CA LEU A 143 19.50 -10.86 -7.39
C LEU A 143 18.59 -11.20 -6.20
N THR A 144 19.14 -11.42 -5.01
CA THR A 144 18.30 -11.58 -3.82
C THR A 144 17.77 -10.21 -3.37
N PRO A 145 16.48 -9.91 -3.57
CA PRO A 145 15.92 -8.65 -3.12
C PRO A 145 15.97 -8.62 -1.58
N LYS A 146 16.86 -7.79 -1.03
CA LYS A 146 16.87 -7.51 0.41
C LYS A 146 15.84 -6.45 0.70
N ILE A 147 14.68 -6.89 1.14
CA ILE A 147 13.60 -5.98 1.54
C ILE A 147 13.76 -5.71 3.04
N SER A 148 13.96 -4.47 3.41
CA SER A 148 14.05 -4.05 4.80
C SER A 148 12.85 -3.15 5.13
N ALA A 149 12.33 -3.30 6.33
CA ALA A 149 11.24 -2.44 6.81
C ALA A 149 11.70 -0.99 7.10
N TRP A 150 13.01 -0.79 7.22
CA TRP A 150 13.59 0.52 7.47
C TRP A 150 14.93 0.68 6.72
N HIS A 151 15.03 1.70 5.87
CA HIS A 151 16.23 2.02 5.10
C HIS A 151 16.85 3.37 5.48
N GLY A 152 16.45 3.96 6.61
CA GLY A 152 16.87 5.31 7.00
C GLY A 152 15.97 6.40 6.41
N VAL A 153 16.45 7.64 6.44
CA VAL A 153 15.74 8.80 5.86
C VAL A 153 16.15 8.93 4.40
N ASN A 154 15.32 8.38 3.52
CA ASN A 154 15.52 8.37 2.07
C ASN A 154 14.51 9.30 1.37
N PRO A 155 14.76 9.71 0.11
CA PRO A 155 13.80 10.51 -0.68
C PRO A 155 12.42 9.86 -0.75
N GLU A 156 12.34 8.55 -0.83
CA GLU A 156 11.11 7.77 -0.88
C GLU A 156 10.26 7.94 0.38
N LEU A 157 10.91 7.92 1.55
CA LEU A 157 10.26 8.18 2.83
C LEU A 157 9.71 9.61 2.90
N LEU A 158 10.48 10.60 2.40
CA LEU A 158 10.02 11.99 2.33
C LEU A 158 8.80 12.13 1.41
N MET A 159 8.80 11.42 0.26
CA MET A 159 7.64 11.37 -0.63
C MET A 159 6.43 10.78 0.09
N THR A 160 6.58 9.71 0.85
CA THR A 160 5.50 9.09 1.63
C THR A 160 4.97 10.02 2.70
N ILE A 161 5.83 10.71 3.43
CA ILE A 161 5.43 11.73 4.42
C ILE A 161 4.66 12.87 3.73
N GLY A 162 5.14 13.34 2.57
CA GLY A 162 4.46 14.33 1.75
C GLY A 162 3.05 13.90 1.33
N VAL A 163 2.88 12.63 0.91
CA VAL A 163 1.58 12.04 0.58
C VAL A 163 0.61 12.12 1.78
N ILE A 164 1.10 11.76 2.97
CA ILE A 164 0.29 11.77 4.19
C ILE A 164 -0.15 13.20 4.53
N ILE A 165 0.77 14.17 4.50
CA ILE A 165 0.49 15.56 4.84
C ILE A 165 -0.51 16.16 3.86
N VAL A 166 -0.23 16.10 2.55
CA VAL A 166 -1.09 16.68 1.51
C VAL A 166 -2.44 15.96 1.46
N GLY A 167 -2.46 14.62 1.53
CA GLY A 167 -3.69 13.85 1.58
C GLY A 167 -4.53 14.13 2.84
N ALA A 168 -3.89 14.44 3.97
CA ALA A 168 -4.60 14.86 5.18
C ALA A 168 -5.24 16.24 5.03
N ILE A 169 -4.56 17.17 4.35
CA ILE A 169 -5.08 18.52 4.05
C ILE A 169 -6.25 18.45 3.07
N LEU A 170 -6.13 17.68 2.00
CA LEU A 170 -7.17 17.53 0.98
C LEU A 170 -8.44 16.84 1.50
N PHE A 171 -8.34 16.08 2.57
CA PHE A 171 -9.50 15.40 3.17
C PHE A 171 -10.36 16.34 4.03
N LYS A 172 -9.89 17.52 4.40
CA LYS A 172 -10.67 18.48 5.17
C LYS A 172 -11.86 19.01 4.37
#